data_772f0580685e0812bb205f44f988ba64
#
_entry.id   772f0580685e0812bb205f44f988ba64
#
_cell.length_a   1.000
_cell.length_b   1.000
_cell.length_c   1.000
_cell.angle_alpha   90.00
_cell.angle_beta   90.00
_cell.angle_gamma   90.00
#
_symmetry.space_group_name_H-M   'P 1'
#
loop_
_entity.id
_entity.type
_entity.pdbx_description
1 polymer ?
#
loop_
_entity_poly.entity_id
_entity_poly.type
_entity_poly.pdbx_seq_one_letter_code
_entity_poly.pdbx_strand_id
1 'polypeptide(L)'
;AKKYLVLGHEVHLLVTTGSTVKGCTVHDFGREGFPPDKWDARKAIPAAWQFLWKHRNQFDLVHNFGRLIYLLPILNHPVKKIMSYQREITRRNVKLMAGLPNKNMFFTGCSKDLVNRVKLNGKWQAIYNGCDFTTYHLREQLTTNAPLVFLGRIEKIKGCHTAIRVARATGNNLIIAGNISTLPEEKRYYETAIAPNIDGQQIRYIGQVNDVQKNELLGSAKALLFPIEWAEPFGIVMVEAMACGTPVIAFNRGSVNEVIDEGVTGFKIDTENEMMEAVKIVSNLS
;
A
#
# COMPACT_ATOMS: atom_id res chain seq x y z
N ALA A 1 14.24 1.86 -5.81
CA ALA A 1 15.32 1.86 -6.81
C ALA A 1 15.74 3.30 -7.16
N LYS A 2 14.86 4.15 -7.71
CA LYS A 2 15.22 5.52 -8.16
C LYS A 2 15.97 6.34 -7.10
N LYS A 3 15.55 6.32 -5.83
CA LYS A 3 16.23 7.08 -4.77
C LYS A 3 17.65 6.57 -4.50
N TYR A 4 17.92 5.27 -4.59
CA TYR A 4 19.28 4.72 -4.46
C TYR A 4 20.19 5.22 -5.59
N LEU A 5 19.69 5.28 -6.83
CA LEU A 5 20.44 5.83 -7.96
C LEU A 5 20.79 7.31 -7.75
N VAL A 6 19.85 8.12 -7.25
CA VAL A 6 20.08 9.55 -6.95
C VAL A 6 21.15 9.72 -5.87
N LEU A 7 21.25 8.77 -4.93
CA LEU A 7 22.28 8.75 -3.88
C LEU A 7 23.63 8.19 -4.37
N GLY A 8 23.78 7.89 -5.66
CA GLY A 8 25.02 7.43 -6.25
C GLY A 8 25.29 5.92 -6.09
N HIS A 9 24.29 5.13 -5.70
CA HIS A 9 24.43 3.67 -5.61
C HIS A 9 24.25 3.00 -6.97
N GLU A 10 25.06 1.97 -7.24
CA GLU A 10 24.79 1.02 -8.30
C GLU A 10 23.64 0.09 -7.86
N VAL A 11 22.59 -0.02 -8.68
CA VAL A 11 21.37 -0.73 -8.31
C VAL A 11 21.09 -1.88 -9.25
N HIS A 12 21.09 -3.08 -8.70
CA HIS A 12 20.66 -4.31 -9.35
C HIS A 12 19.27 -4.69 -8.88
N LEU A 13 18.36 -4.93 -9.83
CA LEU A 13 16.98 -5.35 -9.55
C LEU A 13 16.81 -6.82 -9.95
N LEU A 14 16.45 -7.65 -8.98
CA LEU A 14 16.04 -9.02 -9.21
C LEU A 14 14.52 -9.07 -9.20
N VAL A 15 13.91 -9.12 -10.38
CA VAL A 15 12.47 -8.89 -10.60
C VAL A 15 11.89 -9.84 -11.63
N THR A 16 10.56 -9.81 -11.78
CA THR A 16 9.86 -10.58 -12.82
C THR A 16 10.14 -10.00 -14.20
N THR A 17 10.04 -10.85 -15.21
CA THR A 17 10.20 -10.50 -16.63
C THR A 17 9.33 -9.30 -17.01
N GLY A 18 9.86 -8.45 -17.90
CA GLY A 18 9.17 -7.25 -18.36
C GLY A 18 9.30 -6.01 -17.47
N SER A 19 9.90 -6.15 -16.28
CA SER A 19 10.17 -4.99 -15.41
C SER A 19 11.38 -4.19 -15.91
N THR A 20 11.23 -2.88 -16.01
CA THR A 20 12.33 -1.98 -16.39
C THR A 20 12.39 -0.77 -15.46
N VAL A 21 13.60 -0.37 -15.08
CA VAL A 21 13.85 0.87 -14.34
C VAL A 21 15.10 1.52 -14.93
N LYS A 22 14.95 2.71 -15.49
CA LYS A 22 16.05 3.45 -16.09
C LYS A 22 17.18 3.66 -15.06
N GLY A 23 18.40 3.29 -15.46
CA GLY A 23 19.60 3.41 -14.62
C GLY A 23 19.88 2.22 -13.69
N CYS A 24 19.01 1.21 -13.64
CA CYS A 24 19.25 -0.02 -12.89
C CYS A 24 19.67 -1.16 -13.81
N THR A 25 20.54 -2.05 -13.32
CA THR A 25 20.78 -3.35 -13.96
C THR A 25 19.63 -4.30 -13.56
N VAL A 26 18.88 -4.78 -14.54
CA VAL A 26 17.73 -5.67 -14.30
C VAL A 26 18.13 -7.12 -14.54
N HIS A 27 17.88 -7.96 -13.54
CA HIS A 27 18.02 -9.42 -13.61
C HIS A 27 16.63 -10.03 -13.45
N ASP A 28 16.28 -10.86 -14.38
CA ASP A 28 14.95 -11.45 -14.44
C ASP A 28 14.99 -12.90 -13.95
N PHE A 29 13.99 -13.32 -13.18
CA PHE A 29 13.90 -14.66 -12.61
C PHE A 29 12.51 -15.28 -12.68
N GLY A 30 11.65 -14.79 -13.54
CA GLY A 30 10.29 -15.31 -13.63
C GLY A 30 9.56 -14.87 -14.89
N ARG A 31 8.37 -15.43 -15.11
CA ARG A 31 7.50 -15.10 -16.23
C ARG A 31 6.83 -13.74 -16.08
N GLU A 32 6.35 -13.23 -17.19
CA GLU A 32 5.51 -12.04 -17.24
C GLU A 32 4.17 -12.26 -16.54
N GLY A 33 3.65 -11.20 -15.93
CA GLY A 33 2.32 -11.14 -15.37
C GLY A 33 2.26 -11.08 -13.84
N PHE A 34 1.17 -10.48 -13.39
CA PHE A 34 0.83 -10.37 -11.98
C PHE A 34 -0.68 -10.60 -11.80
N PRO A 35 -1.10 -11.42 -10.83
CA PRO A 35 -0.27 -12.21 -9.90
C PRO A 35 0.40 -13.41 -10.58
N PRO A 36 1.63 -13.78 -10.17
CA PRO A 36 2.29 -14.97 -10.69
C PRO A 36 1.51 -16.22 -10.29
N ASP A 37 1.44 -17.20 -11.16
CA ASP A 37 0.83 -18.48 -10.81
C ASP A 37 1.66 -19.23 -9.73
N LYS A 38 1.09 -20.28 -9.14
CA LYS A 38 1.77 -21.05 -8.08
C LYS A 38 3.04 -21.77 -8.57
N TRP A 39 3.11 -22.12 -9.84
CA TRP A 39 4.25 -22.78 -10.45
C TRP A 39 5.41 -21.81 -10.72
N ASP A 40 5.10 -20.64 -11.23
CA ASP A 40 6.08 -19.56 -11.46
C ASP A 40 6.70 -19.11 -10.14
N ALA A 41 5.88 -19.01 -9.08
CA ALA A 41 6.38 -18.70 -7.74
C ALA A 41 7.33 -19.76 -7.18
N ARG A 42 7.16 -21.05 -7.54
CA ARG A 42 8.07 -22.13 -7.13
C ARG A 42 9.38 -22.11 -7.92
N LYS A 43 9.34 -21.85 -9.22
CA LYS A 43 10.54 -21.74 -10.07
C LYS A 43 11.38 -20.50 -9.75
N ALA A 44 10.74 -19.40 -9.38
CA ALA A 44 11.41 -18.16 -9.00
C ALA A 44 12.32 -18.31 -7.77
N ILE A 45 12.00 -19.20 -6.82
CA ILE A 45 12.82 -19.40 -5.62
C ILE A 45 14.21 -19.96 -5.96
N PRO A 46 14.36 -21.11 -6.68
CA PRO A 46 15.68 -21.61 -7.06
C PRO A 46 16.49 -20.63 -7.91
N ALA A 47 15.85 -19.95 -8.85
CA ALA A 47 16.53 -18.96 -9.70
C ALA A 47 17.09 -17.79 -8.88
N ALA A 48 16.29 -17.26 -7.94
CA ALA A 48 16.74 -16.20 -7.03
C ALA A 48 17.87 -16.70 -6.11
N TRP A 49 17.80 -17.94 -5.62
CA TRP A 49 18.82 -18.54 -4.77
C TRP A 49 20.14 -18.71 -5.53
N GLN A 50 20.10 -19.22 -6.75
CA GLN A 50 21.27 -19.37 -7.61
C GLN A 50 21.94 -18.02 -7.89
N PHE A 51 21.12 -17.02 -8.25
CA PHE A 51 21.60 -15.67 -8.49
C PHE A 51 22.28 -15.08 -7.24
N LEU A 52 21.57 -15.06 -6.10
CA LEU A 52 22.07 -14.47 -4.87
C LEU A 52 23.33 -15.19 -4.38
N TRP A 53 23.38 -16.52 -4.47
CA TRP A 53 24.58 -17.29 -4.10
C TRP A 53 25.77 -16.98 -4.99
N LYS A 54 25.57 -16.95 -6.31
CA LYS A 54 26.63 -16.66 -7.29
C LYS A 54 27.21 -15.26 -7.10
N HIS A 55 26.37 -14.27 -6.83
CA HIS A 55 26.76 -12.86 -6.78
C HIS A 55 26.91 -12.30 -5.35
N ARG A 56 26.86 -13.13 -4.31
CA ARG A 56 26.85 -12.71 -2.90
C ARG A 56 28.01 -11.81 -2.45
N ASN A 57 29.16 -11.92 -3.12
CA ASN A 57 30.38 -11.13 -2.83
C ASN A 57 30.42 -9.81 -3.62
N GLN A 58 29.48 -9.57 -4.52
CA GLN A 58 29.46 -8.39 -5.39
C GLN A 58 28.57 -7.27 -4.81
N PHE A 59 27.73 -7.58 -3.83
CA PHE A 59 26.80 -6.63 -3.25
C PHE A 59 27.22 -6.24 -1.83
N ASP A 60 27.15 -4.94 -1.52
CA ASP A 60 27.30 -4.41 -0.17
C ASP A 60 26.02 -4.60 0.66
N LEU A 61 24.87 -4.59 -0.02
CA LEU A 61 23.55 -4.69 0.57
C LEU A 61 22.57 -5.46 -0.34
N VAL A 62 21.82 -6.37 0.26
CA VAL A 62 20.64 -7.00 -0.37
C VAL A 62 19.39 -6.51 0.32
N HIS A 63 18.54 -5.76 -0.40
CA HIS A 63 17.27 -5.24 0.10
C HIS A 63 16.10 -6.02 -0.51
N ASN A 64 15.41 -6.82 0.30
CA ASN A 64 14.33 -7.70 -0.13
C ASN A 64 12.95 -7.14 0.24
N PHE A 65 12.10 -6.93 -0.76
CA PHE A 65 10.66 -6.58 -0.61
C PHE A 65 9.74 -7.76 -0.92
N GLY A 66 10.31 -8.89 -1.33
CA GLY A 66 9.57 -10.09 -1.71
C GLY A 66 9.33 -11.05 -0.55
N ARG A 67 9.51 -12.34 -0.81
CA ARG A 67 9.37 -13.39 0.21
C ARG A 67 10.67 -13.54 1.01
N LEU A 68 10.57 -13.69 2.33
CA LEU A 68 11.74 -13.89 3.21
C LEU A 68 12.62 -15.08 2.78
N ILE A 69 12.01 -16.13 2.22
CA ILE A 69 12.71 -17.34 1.74
C ILE A 69 13.76 -17.05 0.66
N TYR A 70 13.65 -15.95 -0.09
CA TYR A 70 14.66 -15.59 -1.08
C TYR A 70 16.03 -15.35 -0.47
N LEU A 71 16.10 -14.88 0.79
CA LEU A 71 17.36 -14.62 1.49
C LEU A 71 18.04 -15.85 2.07
N LEU A 72 17.38 -17.03 2.05
CA LEU A 72 17.88 -18.24 2.70
C LEU A 72 19.33 -18.60 2.31
N PRO A 73 19.74 -18.62 1.03
CA PRO A 73 21.09 -19.05 0.65
C PRO A 73 22.21 -18.13 1.17
N ILE A 74 21.88 -16.86 1.40
CA ILE A 74 22.85 -15.87 1.89
C ILE A 74 22.64 -15.49 3.35
N LEU A 75 21.77 -16.20 4.08
CA LEU A 75 21.37 -15.83 5.42
C LEU A 75 22.58 -15.71 6.38
N ASN A 76 23.50 -16.65 6.34
CA ASN A 76 24.73 -16.65 7.15
C ASN A 76 25.91 -15.94 6.47
N HIS A 77 25.73 -15.38 5.28
CA HIS A 77 26.77 -14.62 4.59
C HIS A 77 26.95 -13.22 5.21
N PRO A 78 28.16 -12.64 5.24
CA PRO A 78 28.44 -11.32 5.84
C PRO A 78 27.74 -10.13 5.17
N VAL A 79 27.29 -10.24 3.90
CA VAL A 79 26.58 -9.17 3.21
C VAL A 79 25.41 -8.67 4.08
N LYS A 80 25.20 -7.36 4.11
CA LYS A 80 24.07 -6.76 4.83
C LYS A 80 22.76 -7.12 4.14
N LYS A 81 21.76 -7.50 4.91
CA LYS A 81 20.43 -7.88 4.41
C LYS A 81 19.35 -7.09 5.10
N ILE A 82 18.44 -6.51 4.32
CA ILE A 82 17.22 -5.87 4.81
C ILE A 82 16.03 -6.62 4.25
N MET A 83 15.13 -7.06 5.12
CA MET A 83 13.80 -7.55 4.75
C MET A 83 12.78 -6.50 5.07
N SER A 84 12.17 -5.89 4.04
CA SER A 84 11.12 -4.89 4.20
C SER A 84 9.73 -5.46 3.97
N TYR A 85 8.87 -5.33 4.97
CA TYR A 85 7.48 -5.77 4.92
C TYR A 85 6.56 -4.61 4.58
N GLN A 86 5.84 -4.76 3.46
CA GLN A 86 4.82 -3.83 2.97
C GLN A 86 3.39 -4.41 3.11
N ARG A 87 3.28 -5.55 3.79
CA ARG A 87 2.05 -6.31 4.00
C ARG A 87 2.15 -7.09 5.30
N GLU A 88 1.07 -7.76 5.67
CA GLU A 88 1.02 -8.59 6.88
C GLU A 88 2.22 -9.54 6.99
N ILE A 89 2.81 -9.60 8.19
CA ILE A 89 4.02 -10.37 8.48
C ILE A 89 3.61 -11.79 8.94
N THR A 90 4.06 -12.79 8.21
CA THR A 90 3.87 -14.19 8.59
C THR A 90 4.82 -14.56 9.72
N ARG A 91 4.36 -14.48 10.96
CA ARG A 91 5.16 -14.75 12.20
C ARG A 91 5.90 -16.08 12.15
N ARG A 92 5.25 -17.14 11.63
CA ARG A 92 5.87 -18.48 11.49
C ARG A 92 7.14 -18.42 10.66
N ASN A 93 7.11 -17.75 9.51
CA ASN A 93 8.27 -17.69 8.61
C ASN A 93 9.42 -16.91 9.25
N VAL A 94 9.12 -15.82 9.95
CA VAL A 94 10.14 -15.03 10.64
C VAL A 94 10.75 -15.82 11.80
N LYS A 95 9.94 -16.54 12.60
CA LYS A 95 10.44 -17.42 13.67
C LYS A 95 11.37 -18.51 13.16
N LEU A 96 11.00 -19.18 12.05
CA LEU A 96 11.84 -20.19 11.44
C LEU A 96 13.18 -19.62 10.98
N MET A 97 13.19 -18.47 10.32
CA MET A 97 14.42 -17.82 9.86
C MET A 97 15.28 -17.29 11.01
N ALA A 98 14.65 -16.79 12.08
CA ALA A 98 15.36 -16.33 13.28
C ALA A 98 16.06 -17.49 14.05
N GLY A 99 15.56 -18.72 13.91
CA GLY A 99 16.20 -19.93 14.47
C GLY A 99 17.37 -20.45 13.65
N LEU A 100 17.63 -19.92 12.45
CA LEU A 100 18.76 -20.30 11.63
C LEU A 100 19.96 -19.37 11.89
N PRO A 101 21.21 -19.85 11.72
CA PRO A 101 22.38 -18.99 11.75
C PRO A 101 22.23 -17.84 10.75
N ASN A 102 22.27 -16.61 11.23
CA ASN A 102 22.15 -15.44 10.37
C ASN A 102 23.11 -14.35 10.82
N LYS A 103 23.62 -13.59 9.84
CA LYS A 103 24.51 -12.45 10.05
C LYS A 103 23.95 -11.22 9.35
N ASN A 104 24.08 -10.07 9.99
CA ASN A 104 23.75 -8.76 9.38
C ASN A 104 22.34 -8.70 8.77
N MET A 105 21.36 -9.32 9.44
CA MET A 105 19.95 -9.32 9.03
C MET A 105 19.17 -8.25 9.79
N PHE A 106 18.49 -7.39 9.03
CA PHE A 106 17.63 -6.32 9.54
C PHE A 106 16.23 -6.49 8.97
N PHE A 107 15.23 -6.09 9.76
CA PHE A 107 13.83 -6.13 9.37
C PHE A 107 13.23 -4.75 9.42
N THR A 108 12.40 -4.41 8.44
CA THR A 108 11.59 -3.20 8.50
C THR A 108 10.13 -3.51 8.22
N GLY A 109 9.24 -2.74 8.85
CA GLY A 109 7.82 -2.72 8.52
C GLY A 109 7.42 -1.30 8.13
N CYS A 110 6.39 -1.17 7.31
CA CYS A 110 5.93 0.12 6.82
C CYS A 110 5.16 0.96 7.86
N SER A 111 4.94 0.43 9.08
CA SER A 111 4.34 1.15 10.20
C SER A 111 4.83 0.59 11.53
N LYS A 112 4.70 1.37 12.61
CA LYS A 112 4.95 0.91 13.98
C LYS A 112 3.93 -0.15 14.39
N ASP A 113 2.67 0.03 14.02
CA ASP A 113 1.61 -0.94 14.26
C ASP A 113 1.99 -2.31 13.67
N LEU A 114 2.41 -2.35 12.39
CA LEU A 114 2.82 -3.59 11.74
C LEU A 114 3.99 -4.27 12.47
N VAL A 115 5.01 -3.51 12.86
CA VAL A 115 6.18 -4.02 13.60
C VAL A 115 5.77 -4.52 14.98
N ASN A 116 4.95 -3.75 15.73
CA ASN A 116 4.55 -4.06 17.08
C ASN A 116 3.62 -5.29 17.16
N ARG A 117 2.77 -5.49 16.15
CA ARG A 117 1.91 -6.69 16.07
C ARG A 117 2.69 -7.99 15.96
N VAL A 118 3.89 -7.95 15.41
CA VAL A 118 4.71 -9.16 15.22
C VAL A 118 5.33 -9.65 16.51
N LYS A 119 5.81 -8.74 17.38
CA LYS A 119 6.47 -9.04 18.68
C LYS A 119 7.51 -10.17 18.55
N LEU A 120 8.41 -10.09 17.58
CA LEU A 120 9.45 -11.07 17.33
C LEU A 120 10.82 -10.49 17.66
N ASN A 121 11.72 -11.37 18.13
CA ASN A 121 13.13 -11.00 18.33
C ASN A 121 13.79 -10.64 16.99
N GLY A 122 14.76 -9.73 17.03
CA GLY A 122 15.49 -9.27 15.87
C GLY A 122 15.68 -7.75 15.85
N LYS A 123 16.39 -7.26 14.84
CA LYS A 123 16.61 -5.83 14.62
C LYS A 123 15.48 -5.30 13.74
N TRP A 124 14.42 -4.83 14.37
CA TRP A 124 13.23 -4.30 13.71
C TRP A 124 13.17 -2.79 13.76
N GLN A 125 12.76 -2.16 12.66
CA GLN A 125 12.50 -0.74 12.58
C GLN A 125 11.26 -0.46 11.73
N ALA A 126 10.42 0.47 12.17
CA ALA A 126 9.37 1.03 11.32
C ALA A 126 9.97 2.08 10.39
N ILE A 127 9.74 1.94 9.10
CA ILE A 127 10.11 2.91 8.07
C ILE A 127 8.86 3.18 7.25
N TYR A 128 8.28 4.35 7.44
CA TYR A 128 7.03 4.73 6.80
C TYR A 128 7.18 4.83 5.29
N ASN A 129 6.13 4.47 4.58
CA ASN A 129 6.02 4.79 3.17
C ASN A 129 5.78 6.29 2.99
N GLY A 130 6.11 6.80 1.82
CA GLY A 130 5.86 8.18 1.43
C GLY A 130 5.33 8.24 0.00
N CYS A 131 4.89 9.39 -0.43
CA CYS A 131 4.55 9.68 -1.81
C CYS A 131 5.58 10.60 -2.46
N ASP A 132 5.51 10.74 -3.77
CA ASP A 132 6.38 11.62 -4.53
C ASP A 132 5.70 12.99 -4.72
N PHE A 133 6.17 14.03 -4.02
CA PHE A 133 5.65 15.39 -4.11
C PHE A 133 5.85 16.05 -5.48
N THR A 134 6.60 15.45 -6.38
CA THR A 134 6.64 15.89 -7.79
C THR A 134 5.42 15.44 -8.58
N THR A 135 4.75 14.38 -8.09
CA THR A 135 3.54 13.82 -8.69
C THR A 135 2.28 14.27 -7.95
N TYR A 136 2.33 14.22 -6.61
CA TYR A 136 1.23 14.63 -5.74
C TYR A 136 1.54 16.02 -5.17
N HIS A 137 0.70 16.99 -5.47
CA HIS A 137 0.90 18.38 -5.06
C HIS A 137 -0.41 19.02 -4.62
N LEU A 138 -0.28 19.95 -3.71
CA LEU A 138 -1.38 20.66 -3.08
C LEU A 138 -2.25 21.37 -4.14
N ARG A 139 -3.55 21.25 -4.00
CA ARG A 139 -4.55 22.11 -4.65
C ARG A 139 -5.23 22.99 -3.59
N GLU A 140 -5.09 24.30 -3.74
CA GLU A 140 -5.56 25.27 -2.75
C GLU A 140 -7.06 25.57 -2.82
N GLN A 141 -7.73 25.23 -3.93
CA GLN A 141 -9.14 25.57 -4.10
C GLN A 141 -9.99 24.34 -4.42
N LEU A 142 -10.95 24.09 -3.57
CA LEU A 142 -12.00 23.10 -3.81
C LEU A 142 -13.22 23.76 -4.44
N THR A 143 -13.90 23.03 -5.33
CA THR A 143 -15.22 23.45 -5.85
C THR A 143 -16.28 23.32 -4.76
N THR A 144 -17.32 24.14 -4.83
CA THR A 144 -18.42 24.15 -3.85
C THR A 144 -19.07 22.78 -3.64
N ASN A 145 -19.08 21.93 -4.67
CA ASN A 145 -19.65 20.58 -4.64
C ASN A 145 -18.58 19.48 -4.81
N ALA A 146 -17.40 19.67 -4.22
CA ALA A 146 -16.34 18.69 -4.27
C ALA A 146 -16.83 17.31 -3.78
N PRO A 147 -16.58 16.23 -4.53
CA PRO A 147 -17.05 14.90 -4.18
C PRO A 147 -16.24 14.29 -3.02
N LEU A 148 -16.82 13.32 -2.34
CA LEU A 148 -16.07 12.35 -1.56
C LEU A 148 -15.38 11.38 -2.53
N VAL A 149 -14.26 10.82 -2.13
CA VAL A 149 -13.51 9.84 -2.93
C VAL A 149 -13.29 8.56 -2.13
N PHE A 150 -13.51 7.42 -2.76
CA PHE A 150 -12.98 6.14 -2.35
C PHE A 150 -11.93 5.70 -3.37
N LEU A 151 -10.70 5.42 -2.91
CA LEU A 151 -9.60 5.02 -3.78
C LEU A 151 -8.91 3.76 -3.25
N GLY A 152 -9.04 2.66 -3.98
CA GLY A 152 -8.44 1.39 -3.60
C GLY A 152 -9.01 0.22 -4.39
N ARG A 153 -8.45 -0.97 -4.17
CA ARG A 153 -9.02 -2.19 -4.76
C ARG A 153 -10.43 -2.40 -4.22
N ILE A 154 -11.33 -2.80 -5.12
CA ILE A 154 -12.70 -3.11 -4.73
C ILE A 154 -12.71 -4.51 -4.12
N GLU A 155 -12.42 -4.56 -2.83
CA GLU A 155 -12.41 -5.73 -1.96
C GLU A 155 -13.22 -5.44 -0.71
N LYS A 156 -13.89 -6.44 -0.16
CA LYS A 156 -14.77 -6.27 1.01
C LYS A 156 -14.03 -5.59 2.17
N ILE A 157 -12.81 -6.04 2.46
CA ILE A 157 -11.96 -5.49 3.55
C ILE A 157 -11.59 -4.02 3.38
N LYS A 158 -11.76 -3.44 2.19
CA LYS A 158 -11.52 -2.02 1.92
C LYS A 158 -12.74 -1.13 2.19
N GLY A 159 -13.92 -1.71 2.39
CA GLY A 159 -15.10 -1.01 2.87
C GLY A 159 -15.79 -0.08 1.87
N CYS A 160 -15.65 -0.31 0.55
CA CYS A 160 -16.28 0.54 -0.47
C CYS A 160 -17.81 0.67 -0.27
N HIS A 161 -18.50 -0.38 0.17
CA HIS A 161 -19.92 -0.37 0.49
C HIS A 161 -20.28 0.62 1.62
N THR A 162 -19.40 0.77 2.61
CA THR A 162 -19.55 1.76 3.68
C THR A 162 -19.40 3.17 3.13
N ALA A 163 -18.40 3.43 2.27
CA ALA A 163 -18.25 4.73 1.62
C ALA A 163 -19.49 5.13 0.82
N ILE A 164 -20.14 4.18 0.12
CA ILE A 164 -21.40 4.40 -0.61
C ILE A 164 -22.53 4.79 0.35
N ARG A 165 -22.73 4.03 1.45
CA ARG A 165 -23.79 4.34 2.44
C ARG A 165 -23.60 5.71 3.07
N VAL A 166 -22.36 6.05 3.45
CA VAL A 166 -22.03 7.36 4.01
C VAL A 166 -22.30 8.48 3.02
N ALA A 167 -21.90 8.35 1.75
CA ALA A 167 -22.15 9.35 0.73
C ALA A 167 -23.64 9.57 0.51
N ARG A 168 -24.44 8.50 0.45
CA ARG A 168 -25.90 8.59 0.31
C ARG A 168 -26.56 9.25 1.50
N ALA A 169 -26.21 8.83 2.72
CA ALA A 169 -26.79 9.36 3.96
C ALA A 169 -26.45 10.84 4.18
N THR A 170 -25.30 11.30 3.69
CA THR A 170 -24.85 12.69 3.82
C THR A 170 -25.19 13.56 2.60
N GLY A 171 -25.81 13.01 1.55
CA GLY A 171 -26.17 13.72 0.33
C GLY A 171 -24.98 14.15 -0.53
N ASN A 172 -23.78 13.61 -0.28
CA ASN A 172 -22.59 13.95 -1.05
C ASN A 172 -22.43 13.06 -2.29
N ASN A 173 -21.81 13.60 -3.33
CA ASN A 173 -21.35 12.79 -4.46
C ASN A 173 -20.15 11.95 -4.03
N LEU A 174 -20.02 10.72 -4.58
CA LEU A 174 -18.89 9.83 -4.35
C LEU A 174 -18.30 9.37 -5.68
N ILE A 175 -16.99 9.55 -5.82
CA ILE A 175 -16.23 8.94 -6.91
C ILE A 175 -15.46 7.74 -6.34
N ILE A 176 -15.72 6.57 -6.93
CA ILE A 176 -15.04 5.32 -6.62
C ILE A 176 -13.99 5.06 -7.70
N ALA A 177 -12.74 4.90 -7.30
CA ALA A 177 -11.63 4.57 -8.20
C ALA A 177 -10.85 3.36 -7.70
N GLY A 178 -10.44 2.49 -8.63
CA GLY A 178 -9.65 1.31 -8.35
C GLY A 178 -10.04 0.12 -9.20
N ASN A 179 -9.24 -0.93 -9.15
CA ASN A 179 -9.52 -2.15 -9.89
C ASN A 179 -10.45 -3.10 -9.11
N ILE A 180 -11.29 -3.79 -9.84
CA ILE A 180 -12.09 -4.89 -9.32
C ILE A 180 -11.16 -6.10 -9.19
N SER A 181 -11.18 -6.75 -8.03
CA SER A 181 -10.40 -7.97 -7.79
C SER A 181 -10.88 -9.11 -8.69
N THR A 182 -9.93 -9.92 -9.17
CA THR A 182 -10.22 -11.12 -9.98
C THR A 182 -10.58 -12.35 -9.14
N LEU A 183 -10.47 -12.26 -7.81
CA LEU A 183 -10.87 -13.34 -6.90
C LEU A 183 -12.38 -13.53 -6.94
N PRO A 184 -12.89 -14.77 -7.05
CA PRO A 184 -14.32 -15.03 -7.21
C PRO A 184 -15.20 -14.40 -6.12
N GLU A 185 -14.77 -14.47 -4.84
CA GLU A 185 -15.47 -13.89 -3.71
C GLU A 185 -15.55 -12.36 -3.77
N GLU A 186 -14.48 -11.70 -4.22
CA GLU A 186 -14.42 -10.24 -4.33
C GLU A 186 -15.16 -9.74 -5.57
N LYS A 187 -15.16 -10.52 -6.66
CA LYS A 187 -15.99 -10.25 -7.82
C LYS A 187 -17.48 -10.31 -7.45
N ARG A 188 -17.89 -11.35 -6.72
CA ARG A 188 -19.25 -11.46 -6.20
C ARG A 188 -19.61 -10.28 -5.29
N TYR A 189 -18.70 -9.88 -4.41
CA TYR A 189 -18.91 -8.69 -3.58
C TYR A 189 -19.15 -7.43 -4.42
N TYR A 190 -18.34 -7.20 -5.47
CA TYR A 190 -18.58 -6.09 -6.39
C TYR A 190 -19.96 -6.16 -7.03
N GLU A 191 -20.32 -7.32 -7.60
CA GLU A 191 -21.59 -7.52 -8.32
C GLU A 191 -22.84 -7.35 -7.42
N THR A 192 -22.73 -7.73 -6.14
CA THR A 192 -23.87 -7.73 -5.23
C THR A 192 -23.96 -6.51 -4.33
N ALA A 193 -22.84 -5.92 -3.93
CA ALA A 193 -22.81 -4.84 -2.95
C ALA A 193 -22.41 -3.47 -3.54
N ILE A 194 -21.69 -3.44 -4.67
CA ILE A 194 -21.18 -2.19 -5.22
C ILE A 194 -21.91 -1.81 -6.51
N ALA A 195 -21.89 -2.67 -7.53
CA ALA A 195 -22.43 -2.37 -8.84
C ALA A 195 -23.90 -1.90 -8.82
N PRO A 196 -24.84 -2.48 -8.03
CA PRO A 196 -26.22 -2.04 -7.97
C PRO A 196 -26.41 -0.63 -7.40
N ASN A 197 -25.38 -0.10 -6.74
CA ASN A 197 -25.39 1.23 -6.12
C ASN A 197 -24.76 2.32 -6.98
N ILE A 198 -24.14 1.97 -8.10
CA ILE A 198 -23.56 2.92 -9.06
C ILE A 198 -24.67 3.44 -9.96
N ASP A 199 -25.07 4.70 -9.77
CA ASP A 199 -26.14 5.35 -10.54
C ASP A 199 -25.62 6.30 -11.62
N GLY A 200 -24.30 6.51 -11.68
CA GLY A 200 -23.66 7.41 -12.64
C GLY A 200 -23.85 8.91 -12.35
N GLN A 201 -24.59 9.26 -11.32
CA GLN A 201 -24.86 10.64 -10.88
C GLN A 201 -24.23 10.92 -9.52
N GLN A 202 -24.85 10.45 -8.44
CA GLN A 202 -24.35 10.60 -7.09
C GLN A 202 -23.17 9.65 -6.82
N ILE A 203 -23.27 8.41 -7.22
CA ILE A 203 -22.25 7.37 -7.03
C ILE A 203 -21.66 6.99 -8.39
N ARG A 204 -20.43 7.35 -8.62
CA ARG A 204 -19.72 7.09 -9.89
C ARG A 204 -18.53 6.18 -9.69
N TYR A 205 -18.39 5.17 -10.54
CA TYR A 205 -17.20 4.34 -10.63
C TYR A 205 -16.43 4.68 -11.90
N ILE A 206 -15.15 5.03 -11.75
CA ILE A 206 -14.30 5.50 -12.86
C ILE A 206 -13.20 4.50 -13.26
N GLY A 207 -13.20 3.31 -12.63
CA GLY A 207 -12.19 2.30 -12.92
C GLY A 207 -10.83 2.58 -12.28
N GLN A 208 -9.80 1.95 -12.84
CA GLN A 208 -8.43 2.12 -12.39
C GLN A 208 -7.86 3.46 -12.86
N VAL A 209 -7.12 4.13 -12.00
CA VAL A 209 -6.49 5.44 -12.26
C VAL A 209 -4.96 5.33 -12.13
N ASN A 210 -4.23 6.06 -12.98
CA ASN A 210 -2.79 6.24 -12.87
C ASN A 210 -2.43 7.36 -11.88
N ASP A 211 -1.14 7.59 -11.62
CA ASP A 211 -0.71 8.57 -10.62
C ASP A 211 -1.13 10.01 -10.95
N VAL A 212 -1.14 10.41 -12.23
CA VAL A 212 -1.62 11.75 -12.65
C VAL A 212 -3.11 11.88 -12.37
N GLN A 213 -3.90 10.89 -12.77
CA GLN A 213 -5.34 10.87 -12.52
C GLN A 213 -5.67 10.79 -11.01
N LYS A 214 -4.84 10.08 -10.21
CA LYS A 214 -4.98 10.06 -8.75
C LYS A 214 -4.76 11.46 -8.16
N ASN A 215 -3.72 12.16 -8.59
CA ASN A 215 -3.46 13.51 -8.12
C ASN A 215 -4.63 14.48 -8.44
N GLU A 216 -5.20 14.38 -9.63
CA GLU A 216 -6.37 15.18 -10.01
C GLU A 216 -7.60 14.80 -9.20
N LEU A 217 -7.87 13.51 -9.04
CA LEU A 217 -9.01 12.99 -8.30
C LEU A 217 -8.92 13.40 -6.82
N LEU A 218 -7.79 13.14 -6.19
CA LEU A 218 -7.58 13.48 -4.78
C LEU A 218 -7.60 14.99 -4.58
N GLY A 219 -6.86 15.77 -5.37
CA GLY A 219 -6.80 17.22 -5.21
C GLY A 219 -8.14 17.93 -5.47
N SER A 220 -9.12 17.30 -6.08
CA SER A 220 -10.47 17.86 -6.28
C SER A 220 -11.51 17.32 -5.28
N ALA A 221 -11.11 16.48 -4.33
CA ALA A 221 -12.01 15.81 -3.42
C ALA A 221 -12.25 16.62 -2.13
N LYS A 222 -13.49 16.58 -1.62
CA LYS A 222 -13.84 17.09 -0.30
C LYS A 222 -13.12 16.32 0.81
N ALA A 223 -13.07 14.98 0.68
CA ALA A 223 -12.35 14.09 1.58
C ALA A 223 -12.14 12.71 0.92
N LEU A 224 -11.07 12.03 1.32
CA LEU A 224 -10.90 10.59 1.09
C LEU A 224 -11.63 9.81 2.17
N LEU A 225 -12.57 8.95 1.81
CA LEU A 225 -13.17 7.98 2.72
C LEU A 225 -12.32 6.70 2.72
N PHE A 226 -11.86 6.30 3.90
CA PHE A 226 -11.03 5.13 4.10
C PHE A 226 -11.63 4.19 5.16
N PRO A 227 -12.82 3.58 4.88
CA PRO A 227 -13.55 2.74 5.82
C PRO A 227 -13.00 1.32 5.88
N ILE A 228 -11.71 1.19 6.15
CA ILE A 228 -10.94 -0.05 6.12
C ILE A 228 -11.39 -1.01 7.23
N GLU A 229 -11.68 -2.28 6.89
CA GLU A 229 -12.20 -3.27 7.83
C GLU A 229 -11.13 -4.24 8.39
N TRP A 230 -9.88 -3.99 8.07
CA TRP A 230 -8.74 -4.79 8.55
C TRP A 230 -7.62 -3.91 9.09
N ALA A 231 -6.64 -4.51 9.76
CA ALA A 231 -5.47 -3.77 10.25
C ALA A 231 -4.54 -3.42 9.08
N GLU A 232 -4.79 -2.30 8.41
CA GLU A 232 -4.02 -1.84 7.26
C GLU A 232 -2.54 -1.68 7.60
N PRO A 233 -1.61 -2.27 6.85
CA PRO A 233 -0.18 -2.14 7.11
C PRO A 233 0.33 -0.70 7.03
N PHE A 234 -0.17 0.12 6.08
CA PHE A 234 0.19 1.53 5.97
C PHE A 234 -0.91 2.40 5.34
N GLY A 235 -1.50 1.99 4.21
CA GLY A 235 -2.50 2.79 3.52
C GLY A 235 -1.91 4.00 2.79
N ILE A 236 -1.05 3.75 1.79
CA ILE A 236 -0.34 4.79 1.03
C ILE A 236 -1.28 5.86 0.45
N VAL A 237 -2.52 5.49 0.12
CA VAL A 237 -3.54 6.41 -0.41
C VAL A 237 -3.88 7.55 0.57
N MET A 238 -3.73 7.34 1.88
CA MET A 238 -3.91 8.40 2.88
C MET A 238 -2.84 9.47 2.72
N VAL A 239 -1.58 9.06 2.55
CA VAL A 239 -0.45 9.98 2.33
C VAL A 239 -0.56 10.69 0.98
N GLU A 240 -1.01 9.98 -0.05
CA GLU A 240 -1.28 10.56 -1.37
C GLU A 240 -2.38 11.64 -1.29
N ALA A 241 -3.47 11.37 -0.55
CA ALA A 241 -4.55 12.34 -0.34
C ALA A 241 -4.07 13.58 0.42
N MET A 242 -3.38 13.39 1.54
CA MET A 242 -2.83 14.50 2.33
C MET A 242 -1.83 15.34 1.55
N ALA A 243 -1.02 14.74 0.68
CA ALA A 243 -0.10 15.45 -0.21
C ALA A 243 -0.83 16.35 -1.23
N CYS A 244 -2.07 15.99 -1.57
CA CYS A 244 -2.95 16.81 -2.43
C CYS A 244 -3.76 17.87 -1.65
N GLY A 245 -3.61 17.94 -0.32
CA GLY A 245 -4.42 18.81 0.54
C GLY A 245 -5.79 18.21 0.89
N THR A 246 -6.03 16.94 0.60
CA THR A 246 -7.32 16.30 0.84
C THR A 246 -7.33 15.59 2.17
N PRO A 247 -8.22 15.97 3.10
CA PRO A 247 -8.34 15.32 4.39
C PRO A 247 -8.84 13.89 4.26
N VAL A 248 -8.47 13.05 5.23
CA VAL A 248 -8.82 11.62 5.26
C VAL A 248 -9.79 11.35 6.40
N ILE A 249 -10.91 10.67 6.12
CA ILE A 249 -11.81 10.15 7.15
C ILE A 249 -11.68 8.62 7.14
N ALA A 250 -11.11 8.06 8.19
CA ALA A 250 -10.73 6.64 8.22
C ALA A 250 -11.20 5.91 9.47
N PHE A 251 -11.57 4.63 9.32
CA PHE A 251 -11.68 3.75 10.47
C PHE A 251 -10.31 3.56 11.13
N ASN A 252 -10.27 3.75 12.46
CA ASN A 252 -9.05 3.67 13.27
C ASN A 252 -8.53 2.23 13.38
N ARG A 253 -7.94 1.71 12.31
CA ARG A 253 -7.44 0.34 12.21
C ARG A 253 -6.03 0.28 11.65
N GLY A 254 -5.18 -0.53 12.28
CA GLY A 254 -3.79 -0.71 11.86
C GLY A 254 -2.99 0.59 11.94
N SER A 255 -2.38 0.99 10.84
CA SER A 255 -1.53 2.18 10.77
C SER A 255 -2.27 3.52 10.74
N VAL A 256 -3.59 3.54 10.63
CA VAL A 256 -4.38 4.80 10.54
C VAL A 256 -4.04 5.74 11.69
N ASN A 257 -3.89 5.19 12.92
CA ASN A 257 -3.58 5.97 14.11
C ASN A 257 -2.21 6.68 14.07
N GLU A 258 -1.29 6.21 13.25
CA GLU A 258 0.06 6.82 13.10
C GLU A 258 0.21 7.68 11.84
N VAL A 259 -0.73 7.59 10.91
CA VAL A 259 -0.68 8.31 9.63
C VAL A 259 -1.55 9.57 9.65
N ILE A 260 -2.68 9.55 10.36
CA ILE A 260 -3.61 10.68 10.45
C ILE A 260 -3.38 11.45 11.74
N ASP A 261 -3.18 12.75 11.64
CA ASP A 261 -3.23 13.69 12.75
C ASP A 261 -4.67 14.17 12.92
N GLU A 262 -5.27 13.77 14.07
CA GLU A 262 -6.67 14.03 14.40
C GLU A 262 -7.01 15.51 14.38
N GLY A 263 -8.03 15.89 13.61
CA GLY A 263 -8.47 17.29 13.50
C GLY A 263 -7.53 18.20 12.71
N VAL A 264 -6.46 17.64 12.11
CA VAL A 264 -5.49 18.40 11.28
C VAL A 264 -5.50 17.84 9.86
N THR A 265 -5.10 16.57 9.69
CA THR A 265 -5.06 15.93 8.37
C THR A 265 -6.28 15.06 8.07
N GLY A 266 -7.20 14.94 9.04
CA GLY A 266 -8.41 14.15 8.91
C GLY A 266 -8.99 13.72 10.25
N PHE A 267 -9.85 12.70 10.20
CA PHE A 267 -10.55 12.15 11.36
C PHE A 267 -10.35 10.64 11.44
N LYS A 268 -10.04 10.16 12.64
CA LYS A 268 -9.98 8.74 13.01
C LYS A 268 -11.26 8.38 13.73
N ILE A 269 -12.01 7.46 13.18
CA ILE A 269 -13.35 7.12 13.65
C ILE A 269 -13.49 5.61 13.81
N ASP A 270 -14.45 5.15 14.58
CA ASP A 270 -14.68 3.73 14.85
C ASP A 270 -15.98 3.21 14.21
N THR A 271 -16.94 4.09 13.90
CA THR A 271 -18.28 3.74 13.41
C THR A 271 -18.64 4.48 12.14
N GLU A 272 -19.61 3.93 11.40
CA GLU A 272 -20.18 4.56 10.21
C GLU A 272 -20.91 5.88 10.53
N ASN A 273 -21.58 5.94 11.69
CA ASN A 273 -22.23 7.17 12.14
C ASN A 273 -21.23 8.30 12.38
N GLU A 274 -20.10 8.00 13.03
CA GLU A 274 -19.01 8.97 13.21
C GLU A 274 -18.42 9.40 11.87
N MET A 275 -18.35 8.51 10.87
CA MET A 275 -17.92 8.87 9.52
C MET A 275 -18.87 9.88 8.87
N MET A 276 -20.18 9.69 9.04
CA MET A 276 -21.20 10.64 8.55
C MET A 276 -21.04 12.01 9.21
N GLU A 277 -20.82 12.05 10.53
CA GLU A 277 -20.60 13.33 11.23
C GLU A 277 -19.27 13.98 10.80
N ALA A 278 -18.20 13.21 10.66
CA ALA A 278 -16.93 13.72 10.18
C ALA A 278 -17.04 14.35 8.76
N VAL A 279 -17.85 13.76 7.86
CA VAL A 279 -18.11 14.31 6.52
C VAL A 279 -18.77 15.70 6.58
N LYS A 280 -19.58 15.98 7.60
CA LYS A 280 -20.24 17.29 7.75
C LYS A 280 -19.26 18.39 8.17
N ILE A 281 -18.27 18.04 8.97
CA ILE A 281 -17.34 19.01 9.57
C ILE A 281 -15.95 19.04 8.89
N VAL A 282 -15.65 18.12 7.98
CA VAL A 282 -14.32 17.97 7.36
C VAL A 282 -13.88 19.22 6.59
N SER A 283 -14.81 20.01 6.08
CA SER A 283 -14.53 21.29 5.41
C SER A 283 -14.01 22.39 6.36
N ASN A 284 -14.07 22.17 7.67
CA ASN A 284 -13.53 23.10 8.67
C ASN A 284 -12.04 22.86 8.99
N LEU A 285 -11.45 21.79 8.44
CA LEU A 285 -10.01 21.56 8.53
C LEU A 285 -9.28 22.62 7.67
N SER A 286 -8.29 23.27 8.25
CA SER A 286 -7.50 24.34 7.62
C SER A 286 -6.27 23.79 6.91
#